data_e691a782b3ded0b4a8e75b62b2d75ae0
#
_entry.id   e691a782b3ded0b4a8e75b62b2d75ae0
#
_cell.length_a   1.000
_cell.length_b   1.000
_cell.length_c   1.000
_cell.angle_alpha   90.00
_cell.angle_beta   90.00
_cell.angle_gamma   90.00
#
_symmetry.space_group_name_H-M   'P 1'
#
loop_
_entity.id
_entity.type
_entity.pdbx_description
1 polymer ?
#
loop_
_entity_poly.entity_id
_entity_poly.type
_entity_poly.pdbx_seq_one_letter_code
_entity_poly.pdbx_strand_id
1 'polypeptide(L)'
;MFDVSEITAALTPIVWVFIGISVLFGALLQYGISQWLIPNRHRSYTWVYALRNHRKLGEPCETDLVLNRDGYSLGFSFKRKCAMWVCYTASKGSIGVDVPRADGFYPDLNVPEPYRLKPQDFKSTGYDKGHLAPSASIDFSRKSNDQTFAMSNVALQHPKLNRQGWKRLETVVRGWTHTKGKLMVINGPVYGLRSKRINGIPLPRFFYKVVYSFKHQTCIGFVLPNKDIAASDLWDYAFSVEEVEQQTGLVFFNKLDSDVQTEIKSKKDLAWWREVDE
;
A
#
# COMPACT_ATOMS: atom_id res chain seq x y z
N MET A 1 15.12 -18.56 -70.96
CA MET A 1 15.60 -17.36 -70.23
C MET A 1 14.35 -16.73 -69.64
N PHE A 2 14.12 -16.88 -68.36
CA PHE A 2 12.91 -16.28 -67.73
C PHE A 2 13.08 -14.76 -67.71
N ASP A 3 12.06 -14.05 -68.15
CA ASP A 3 12.09 -12.56 -68.16
C ASP A 3 11.84 -12.06 -66.71
N VAL A 4 12.88 -11.49 -66.13
CA VAL A 4 12.86 -10.95 -64.77
C VAL A 4 11.85 -9.80 -64.63
N SER A 5 11.50 -9.12 -65.74
CA SER A 5 10.56 -8.02 -65.80
C SER A 5 9.10 -8.49 -65.51
N GLU A 6 8.72 -9.67 -66.00
CA GLU A 6 7.38 -10.25 -65.72
C GLU A 6 7.24 -10.67 -64.28
N ILE A 7 8.32 -11.21 -63.65
CA ILE A 7 8.31 -11.59 -62.24
C ILE A 7 8.19 -10.35 -61.33
N THR A 8 8.90 -9.28 -61.63
CA THR A 8 8.84 -8.04 -60.88
C THR A 8 7.47 -7.37 -61.01
N ALA A 9 6.87 -7.38 -62.19
CA ALA A 9 5.53 -6.84 -62.42
C ALA A 9 4.45 -7.59 -61.65
N ALA A 10 4.57 -8.93 -61.53
CA ALA A 10 3.64 -9.77 -60.79
C ALA A 10 3.81 -9.63 -59.27
N LEU A 11 5.00 -9.39 -58.76
CA LEU A 11 5.27 -9.21 -57.35
C LEU A 11 4.92 -7.83 -56.79
N THR A 12 4.95 -6.81 -57.63
CA THR A 12 4.66 -5.43 -57.23
C THR A 12 3.32 -5.26 -56.54
N PRO A 13 2.18 -5.74 -57.08
CA PRO A 13 0.89 -5.63 -56.37
C PRO A 13 0.84 -6.41 -55.07
N ILE A 14 1.52 -7.56 -54.98
CA ILE A 14 1.60 -8.36 -53.77
C ILE A 14 2.36 -7.61 -52.66
N VAL A 15 3.48 -7.03 -53.00
CA VAL A 15 4.29 -6.20 -52.07
C VAL A 15 3.49 -5.01 -51.54
N TRP A 16 2.74 -4.32 -52.40
CA TRP A 16 1.89 -3.21 -51.97
C TRP A 16 0.75 -3.68 -51.05
N VAL A 17 0.17 -4.85 -51.28
CA VAL A 17 -0.84 -5.46 -50.39
C VAL A 17 -0.22 -5.73 -49.01
N PHE A 18 0.98 -6.33 -48.93
CA PHE A 18 1.65 -6.55 -47.65
C PHE A 18 2.02 -5.26 -46.93
N ILE A 19 2.47 -4.25 -47.61
CA ILE A 19 2.75 -2.94 -47.07
C ILE A 19 1.43 -2.33 -46.51
N GLY A 20 0.35 -2.36 -47.28
CA GLY A 20 -0.97 -1.88 -46.90
C GLY A 20 -1.50 -2.58 -45.64
N ILE A 21 -1.39 -3.92 -45.57
CA ILE A 21 -1.76 -4.72 -44.40
C ILE A 21 -0.90 -4.34 -43.19
N SER A 22 0.41 -4.19 -43.36
CA SER A 22 1.33 -3.82 -42.28
C SER A 22 1.04 -2.43 -41.72
N VAL A 23 0.74 -1.47 -42.59
CA VAL A 23 0.36 -0.10 -42.19
C VAL A 23 -1.00 -0.10 -41.47
N LEU A 24 -1.97 -0.86 -41.99
CA LEU A 24 -3.28 -1.00 -41.37
C LEU A 24 -3.20 -1.67 -39.97
N PHE A 25 -2.40 -2.72 -39.87
CA PHE A 25 -2.15 -3.41 -38.60
C PHE A 25 -1.43 -2.50 -37.61
N GLY A 26 -0.41 -1.74 -38.07
CA GLY A 26 0.28 -0.73 -37.27
C GLY A 26 -0.68 0.36 -36.78
N ALA A 27 -1.55 0.87 -37.66
CA ALA A 27 -2.56 1.87 -37.31
C ALA A 27 -3.60 1.34 -36.32
N LEU A 28 -4.08 0.10 -36.49
CA LEU A 28 -4.99 -0.55 -35.57
C LEU A 28 -4.35 -0.83 -34.22
N LEU A 29 -3.09 -1.24 -34.21
CA LEU A 29 -2.31 -1.43 -32.98
C LEU A 29 -2.12 -0.10 -32.26
N GLN A 30 -1.75 0.95 -32.99
CA GLN A 30 -1.58 2.31 -32.44
C GLN A 30 -2.92 2.88 -31.96
N TYR A 31 -4.02 2.66 -32.68
CA TYR A 31 -5.36 3.03 -32.26
C TYR A 31 -5.78 2.25 -31.00
N GLY A 32 -5.60 0.94 -30.97
CA GLY A 32 -5.84 0.12 -29.80
C GLY A 32 -5.02 0.55 -28.59
N ILE A 33 -3.72 0.84 -28.79
CA ILE A 33 -2.84 1.38 -27.76
C ILE A 33 -3.29 2.77 -27.32
N SER A 34 -3.69 3.65 -28.25
CA SER A 34 -4.17 4.99 -27.92
C SER A 34 -5.52 4.95 -27.17
N GLN A 35 -6.46 4.11 -27.58
CA GLN A 35 -7.72 3.90 -26.88
C GLN A 35 -7.52 3.26 -25.51
N TRP A 36 -6.47 2.47 -25.35
CA TRP A 36 -6.10 1.86 -24.10
C TRP A 36 -5.32 2.80 -23.18
N LEU A 37 -4.43 3.63 -23.73
CA LEU A 37 -3.56 4.56 -22.99
C LEU A 37 -4.25 5.89 -22.65
N ILE A 38 -5.04 6.47 -23.55
CA ILE A 38 -5.59 7.81 -23.39
C ILE A 38 -6.76 7.87 -22.38
N PRO A 39 -7.78 6.99 -22.45
CA PRO A 39 -8.83 6.97 -21.44
C PRO A 39 -8.39 6.32 -20.13
N ASN A 40 -7.34 5.52 -20.15
CA ASN A 40 -6.81 4.75 -19.04
C ASN A 40 -5.40 5.20 -18.65
N ARG A 41 -5.10 6.50 -18.68
CA ARG A 41 -3.86 7.05 -18.12
C ARG A 41 -3.58 6.48 -16.71
N HIS A 42 -4.66 6.17 -15.96
CA HIS A 42 -4.63 5.48 -14.69
C HIS A 42 -4.35 3.97 -14.82
N ARG A 43 -4.78 3.31 -15.89
CA ARG A 43 -4.61 1.86 -16.08
C ARG A 43 -3.16 1.44 -16.38
N SER A 44 -2.39 2.27 -17.09
CA SER A 44 -0.96 2.03 -17.33
C SER A 44 -0.15 2.16 -16.02
N TYR A 45 -0.55 3.08 -15.12
CA TYR A 45 0.01 3.18 -13.79
C TYR A 45 -0.38 1.98 -12.89
N THR A 46 -1.61 1.46 -13.01
CA THR A 46 -2.06 0.31 -12.20
C THR A 46 -1.18 -0.92 -12.39
N TRP A 47 -0.76 -1.19 -13.62
CA TRP A 47 0.09 -2.33 -13.92
C TRP A 47 1.47 -2.20 -13.27
N VAL A 48 2.09 -1.04 -13.37
CA VAL A 48 3.38 -0.75 -12.73
C VAL A 48 3.27 -0.81 -11.19
N TYR A 49 2.15 -0.43 -10.60
CA TYR A 49 1.94 -0.47 -9.16
C TYR A 49 1.57 -1.86 -8.65
N ALA A 50 0.78 -2.63 -9.40
CA ALA A 50 0.43 -4.01 -9.07
C ALA A 50 1.64 -4.96 -9.12
N LEU A 51 2.65 -4.65 -9.94
CA LEU A 51 3.92 -5.41 -9.99
C LEU A 51 4.91 -5.03 -8.89
N ARG A 52 4.60 -4.05 -8.04
CA ARG A 52 5.51 -3.66 -6.97
C ARG A 52 5.61 -4.74 -5.91
N ASN A 53 6.81 -5.13 -5.60
CA ASN A 53 7.07 -5.92 -4.40
C ASN A 53 6.98 -5.03 -3.15
N HIS A 54 5.79 -4.99 -2.54
CA HIS A 54 5.55 -4.21 -1.33
C HIS A 54 6.31 -4.74 -0.11
N ARG A 55 6.89 -5.96 -0.19
CA ARG A 55 7.66 -6.61 0.87
C ARG A 55 9.17 -6.62 0.58
N LYS A 56 9.65 -5.78 -0.32
CA LYS A 56 11.04 -5.81 -0.76
C LYS A 56 12.07 -5.49 0.34
N LEU A 57 11.66 -4.78 1.39
CA LEU A 57 12.50 -4.49 2.56
C LEU A 57 12.34 -5.51 3.70
N GLY A 58 11.54 -6.55 3.49
CA GLY A 58 11.26 -7.60 4.48
C GLY A 58 9.91 -7.46 5.15
N GLU A 59 9.58 -8.48 5.90
CA GLU A 59 8.36 -8.59 6.71
C GLU A 59 8.75 -8.45 8.19
N PRO A 60 8.01 -7.68 9.00
CA PRO A 60 8.41 -7.40 10.37
C PRO A 60 8.24 -8.59 11.32
N CYS A 61 7.43 -9.58 10.95
CA CYS A 61 7.27 -10.86 11.65
C CYS A 61 6.63 -11.91 10.76
N GLU A 62 6.77 -13.17 11.13
CA GLU A 62 6.02 -14.27 10.52
C GLU A 62 4.53 -14.20 10.84
N THR A 63 3.70 -14.71 9.94
CA THR A 63 2.24 -14.70 10.05
C THR A 63 1.65 -15.97 9.43
N ASP A 64 0.41 -16.31 9.82
CA ASP A 64 -0.25 -17.52 9.36
C ASP A 64 -0.60 -17.49 7.86
N LEU A 65 -0.83 -16.29 7.31
CA LEU A 65 -1.23 -16.09 5.91
C LEU A 65 -0.69 -14.77 5.37
N VAL A 66 -0.08 -14.79 4.19
CA VAL A 66 0.34 -13.57 3.48
C VAL A 66 -0.56 -13.35 2.28
N LEU A 67 -1.16 -12.17 2.19
CA LEU A 67 -1.99 -11.74 1.06
C LEU A 67 -1.33 -10.60 0.31
N ASN A 68 -1.15 -10.78 -1.00
CA ASN A 68 -0.67 -9.74 -1.90
C ASN A 68 -1.84 -9.10 -2.63
N ARG A 69 -1.91 -7.77 -2.60
CA ARG A 69 -2.89 -6.94 -3.26
C ARG A 69 -2.21 -6.02 -4.28
N ASP A 70 -2.99 -5.39 -5.14
CA ASP A 70 -2.43 -4.51 -6.17
C ASP A 70 -1.65 -3.33 -5.54
N GLY A 71 -2.11 -2.78 -4.44
CA GLY A 71 -1.54 -1.62 -3.77
C GLY A 71 -0.78 -1.89 -2.48
N TYR A 72 -0.88 -3.09 -1.91
CA TYR A 72 -0.25 -3.44 -0.65
C TYR A 72 -0.11 -4.95 -0.46
N SER A 73 0.69 -5.37 0.51
CA SER A 73 0.73 -6.74 1.02
C SER A 73 0.45 -6.74 2.52
N LEU A 74 -0.14 -7.80 3.04
CA LEU A 74 -0.38 -7.95 4.47
C LEU A 74 -0.03 -9.35 4.96
N GLY A 75 0.39 -9.45 6.22
CA GLY A 75 0.54 -10.69 6.95
C GLY A 75 -0.57 -10.82 8.00
N PHE A 76 -1.40 -11.84 7.86
CA PHE A 76 -2.60 -12.05 8.66
C PHE A 76 -2.39 -13.13 9.73
N SER A 77 -2.86 -12.87 10.95
CA SER A 77 -2.86 -13.84 12.05
C SER A 77 -4.25 -14.43 12.28
N PHE A 78 -4.36 -15.75 12.20
CA PHE A 78 -5.60 -16.48 12.50
C PHE A 78 -6.01 -16.28 13.96
N LYS A 79 -5.05 -16.30 14.88
CA LYS A 79 -5.28 -16.07 16.31
C LYS A 79 -5.83 -14.67 16.59
N ARG A 80 -5.34 -13.67 15.87
CA ARG A 80 -5.75 -12.27 16.02
C ARG A 80 -6.92 -11.88 15.14
N LYS A 81 -7.24 -12.69 14.11
CA LYS A 81 -8.24 -12.38 13.07
C LYS A 81 -7.99 -11.00 12.42
N CYS A 82 -6.74 -10.63 12.27
CA CYS A 82 -6.31 -9.31 11.80
C CYS A 82 -4.93 -9.41 11.15
N ALA A 83 -4.61 -8.49 10.24
CA ALA A 83 -3.24 -8.33 9.78
C ALA A 83 -2.36 -7.84 10.94
N MET A 84 -1.20 -8.49 11.10
CA MET A 84 -0.16 -8.08 12.05
C MET A 84 0.71 -6.97 11.46
N TRP A 85 0.83 -6.97 10.15
CA TRP A 85 1.51 -5.95 9.38
C TRP A 85 0.86 -5.76 8.01
N VAL A 86 0.98 -4.56 7.51
CA VAL A 86 0.67 -4.17 6.14
C VAL A 86 1.85 -3.40 5.59
N CYS A 87 2.29 -3.75 4.38
CA CYS A 87 3.36 -3.07 3.67
C CYS A 87 2.83 -2.47 2.38
N TYR A 88 3.09 -1.20 2.13
CA TYR A 88 2.78 -0.57 0.86
C TYR A 88 3.84 0.46 0.45
N THR A 89 3.92 0.71 -0.85
CA THR A 89 4.79 1.74 -1.40
C THR A 89 3.95 2.95 -1.77
N ALA A 90 4.24 4.09 -1.15
CA ALA A 90 3.64 5.38 -1.47
C ALA A 90 4.58 6.22 -2.36
N SER A 91 4.03 6.89 -3.33
CA SER A 91 4.76 7.82 -4.21
C SER A 91 3.78 8.82 -4.82
N LYS A 92 4.28 9.97 -5.29
CA LYS A 92 3.46 10.99 -5.96
C LYS A 92 2.53 10.42 -7.04
N GLY A 93 2.98 9.40 -7.79
CA GLY A 93 2.16 8.78 -8.83
C GLY A 93 1.20 7.68 -8.34
N SER A 94 1.21 7.31 -7.05
CA SER A 94 0.26 6.34 -6.48
C SER A 94 -0.83 7.00 -5.62
N ILE A 95 -0.83 8.32 -5.53
CA ILE A 95 -1.70 9.11 -4.65
C ILE A 95 -2.34 10.24 -5.47
N GLY A 96 -3.58 10.60 -5.16
CA GLY A 96 -4.26 11.74 -5.73
C GLY A 96 -4.82 11.49 -7.13
N VAL A 97 -5.14 10.26 -7.46
CA VAL A 97 -5.89 9.91 -8.69
C VAL A 97 -7.39 10.13 -8.50
N ASP A 98 -7.82 10.26 -7.26
CA ASP A 98 -9.18 10.56 -6.83
C ASP A 98 -10.22 9.58 -7.42
N VAL A 99 -9.94 8.28 -7.30
CA VAL A 99 -10.94 7.27 -7.66
C VAL A 99 -12.08 7.28 -6.65
N PRO A 100 -13.32 7.05 -7.09
CA PRO A 100 -14.45 6.93 -6.17
C PRO A 100 -14.17 5.88 -5.09
N ARG A 101 -14.38 6.26 -3.84
CA ARG A 101 -14.22 5.37 -2.69
C ARG A 101 -15.23 4.22 -2.78
N ALA A 102 -14.83 3.01 -2.36
CA ALA A 102 -15.73 1.87 -2.29
C ALA A 102 -16.92 2.13 -1.36
N ASP A 103 -18.08 1.54 -1.68
CA ASP A 103 -19.33 1.77 -0.97
C ASP A 103 -19.36 1.19 0.46
N GLY A 104 -18.41 0.29 0.80
CA GLY A 104 -18.35 -0.27 2.14
C GLY A 104 -17.33 -1.39 2.30
N PHE A 105 -17.17 -1.80 3.54
CA PHE A 105 -16.32 -2.94 3.89
C PHE A 105 -16.97 -4.27 3.53
N TYR A 106 -16.14 -5.26 3.17
CA TYR A 106 -16.59 -6.60 2.81
C TYR A 106 -15.70 -7.70 3.43
N PRO A 107 -16.26 -8.91 3.67
CA PRO A 107 -15.48 -10.04 4.16
C PRO A 107 -14.41 -10.45 3.13
N ASP A 108 -13.17 -10.66 3.57
CA ASP A 108 -12.10 -11.09 2.67
C ASP A 108 -12.17 -12.59 2.42
N LEU A 109 -12.59 -13.00 1.23
CA LEU A 109 -12.74 -14.40 0.86
C LEU A 109 -11.40 -15.16 0.75
N ASN A 110 -10.27 -14.46 0.72
CA ASN A 110 -8.94 -15.11 0.76
C ASN A 110 -8.51 -15.49 2.20
N VAL A 111 -9.25 -15.05 3.22
CA VAL A 111 -9.06 -15.51 4.60
C VAL A 111 -9.96 -16.72 4.84
N PRO A 112 -9.45 -17.85 5.38
CA PRO A 112 -10.27 -19.01 5.71
C PRO A 112 -11.46 -18.67 6.62
N GLU A 113 -12.61 -19.30 6.37
CA GLU A 113 -13.91 -18.94 6.96
C GLU A 113 -13.89 -18.79 8.50
N PRO A 114 -13.28 -19.68 9.29
CA PRO A 114 -13.27 -19.56 10.76
C PRO A 114 -12.56 -18.31 11.30
N TYR A 115 -11.71 -17.69 10.49
CA TYR A 115 -10.91 -16.51 10.87
C TYR A 115 -11.38 -15.23 10.18
N ARG A 116 -12.31 -15.35 9.21
CA ARG A 116 -12.82 -14.25 8.41
C ARG A 116 -13.78 -13.38 9.20
N LEU A 117 -13.43 -12.11 9.34
CA LEU A 117 -14.32 -11.11 9.93
C LEU A 117 -15.30 -10.57 8.88
N LYS A 118 -16.48 -10.20 9.36
CA LYS A 118 -17.54 -9.53 8.61
C LYS A 118 -17.74 -8.11 9.15
N PRO A 119 -18.23 -7.15 8.34
CA PRO A 119 -18.51 -5.79 8.81
C PRO A 119 -19.45 -5.74 10.03
N GLN A 120 -20.34 -6.72 10.16
CA GLN A 120 -21.29 -6.85 11.26
C GLN A 120 -20.62 -7.14 12.60
N ASP A 121 -19.46 -7.81 12.62
CA ASP A 121 -18.73 -8.15 13.84
C ASP A 121 -18.23 -6.89 14.58
N PHE A 122 -18.13 -5.76 13.86
CA PHE A 122 -17.75 -4.45 14.40
C PHE A 122 -18.94 -3.64 14.94
N LYS A 123 -20.19 -4.09 14.71
CA LYS A 123 -21.36 -3.38 15.23
C LYS A 123 -21.35 -3.35 16.74
N SER A 124 -21.71 -2.22 17.32
CA SER A 124 -21.82 -2.01 18.80
C SER A 124 -20.53 -2.25 19.58
N THR A 125 -19.36 -2.27 18.92
CA THR A 125 -18.06 -2.41 19.60
C THR A 125 -17.61 -1.13 20.29
N GLY A 126 -18.10 0.05 19.85
CA GLY A 126 -17.59 1.35 20.26
C GLY A 126 -16.28 1.75 19.55
N TYR A 127 -15.79 0.93 18.62
CA TYR A 127 -14.58 1.18 17.84
C TYR A 127 -14.88 1.32 16.36
N ASP A 128 -14.06 2.10 15.67
CA ASP A 128 -14.11 2.24 14.22
C ASP A 128 -13.45 1.02 13.53
N LYS A 129 -13.84 0.79 12.28
CA LYS A 129 -13.11 -0.06 11.34
C LYS A 129 -11.89 0.70 10.84
N GLY A 130 -10.78 0.64 11.59
CA GLY A 130 -9.55 1.34 11.25
C GLY A 130 -8.79 0.65 10.14
N HIS A 131 -8.56 1.35 9.01
CA HIS A 131 -7.72 0.83 7.92
C HIS A 131 -6.26 0.74 8.37
N LEU A 132 -5.58 -0.32 7.92
CA LEU A 132 -4.12 -0.44 8.01
C LEU A 132 -3.47 0.11 6.72
N ALA A 133 -3.79 -0.42 5.55
CA ALA A 133 -3.48 0.21 4.27
C ALA A 133 -4.59 1.24 3.94
N PRO A 134 -4.29 2.55 3.97
CA PRO A 134 -5.34 3.58 3.86
C PRO A 134 -5.79 3.76 2.40
N SER A 135 -7.10 3.85 2.17
CA SER A 135 -7.68 4.01 0.83
C SER A 135 -7.13 5.24 0.10
N ALA A 136 -6.96 6.37 0.79
CA ALA A 136 -6.43 7.60 0.19
C ALA A 136 -4.93 7.55 -0.18
N SER A 137 -4.20 6.51 0.24
CA SER A 137 -2.80 6.28 -0.18
C SER A 137 -2.68 5.19 -1.24
N ILE A 138 -3.79 4.50 -1.55
CA ILE A 138 -3.89 3.40 -2.51
C ILE A 138 -5.12 3.66 -3.39
N ASP A 139 -5.08 4.78 -4.11
CA ASP A 139 -6.19 5.27 -4.94
C ASP A 139 -5.83 5.37 -6.43
N PHE A 140 -4.75 4.72 -6.86
CA PHE A 140 -4.30 4.72 -8.25
C PHE A 140 -5.19 3.90 -9.21
N SER A 141 -6.10 3.09 -8.69
CA SER A 141 -7.16 2.42 -9.46
C SER A 141 -8.34 2.07 -8.56
N ARG A 142 -9.53 1.94 -9.16
CA ARG A 142 -10.71 1.48 -8.43
C ARG A 142 -10.46 0.14 -7.74
N LYS A 143 -9.91 -0.83 -8.44
CA LYS A 143 -9.61 -2.17 -7.90
C LYS A 143 -8.67 -2.11 -6.70
N SER A 144 -7.57 -1.34 -6.78
CA SER A 144 -6.63 -1.22 -5.66
C SER A 144 -7.25 -0.49 -4.46
N ASN A 145 -8.09 0.51 -4.70
CA ASN A 145 -8.83 1.21 -3.65
C ASN A 145 -9.85 0.27 -2.99
N ASP A 146 -10.68 -0.43 -3.79
CA ASP A 146 -11.68 -1.39 -3.30
C ASP A 146 -11.03 -2.47 -2.41
N GLN A 147 -9.85 -2.98 -2.79
CA GLN A 147 -9.11 -3.95 -1.99
C GLN A 147 -8.78 -3.47 -0.58
N THR A 148 -8.64 -2.15 -0.34
CA THR A 148 -8.38 -1.62 1.00
C THR A 148 -9.55 -1.79 1.95
N PHE A 149 -10.78 -2.01 1.45
CA PHE A 149 -12.00 -2.22 2.24
C PHE A 149 -12.26 -3.67 2.64
N ALA A 150 -11.35 -4.60 2.26
CA ALA A 150 -11.39 -5.96 2.76
C ALA A 150 -11.18 -6.00 4.28
N MET A 151 -12.02 -6.77 5.01
CA MET A 151 -11.95 -6.85 6.47
C MET A 151 -10.63 -7.42 7.01
N SER A 152 -9.80 -8.06 6.17
CA SER A 152 -8.42 -8.44 6.52
C SER A 152 -7.48 -7.24 6.72
N ASN A 153 -7.81 -6.08 6.15
CA ASN A 153 -7.07 -4.82 6.24
C ASN A 153 -7.58 -3.91 7.37
N VAL A 154 -8.36 -4.44 8.31
CA VAL A 154 -9.11 -3.64 9.30
C VAL A 154 -8.81 -4.12 10.72
N ALA A 155 -8.67 -3.17 11.66
CA ALA A 155 -8.55 -3.43 13.09
C ALA A 155 -9.54 -2.59 13.90
N LEU A 156 -9.85 -3.02 15.14
CA LEU A 156 -10.60 -2.20 16.11
C LEU A 156 -9.77 -0.99 16.51
N GLN A 157 -10.15 0.20 16.05
CA GLN A 157 -9.42 1.43 16.32
C GLN A 157 -10.30 2.44 17.06
N HIS A 158 -9.75 3.07 18.10
CA HIS A 158 -10.48 4.10 18.86
C HIS A 158 -10.93 5.23 17.93
N PRO A 159 -12.20 5.69 18.00
CA PRO A 159 -12.74 6.64 17.02
C PRO A 159 -11.92 7.93 16.90
N LYS A 160 -11.51 8.51 18.02
CA LYS A 160 -10.71 9.73 18.00
C LYS A 160 -9.28 9.49 17.47
N LEU A 161 -8.64 8.35 17.80
CA LEU A 161 -7.39 7.99 17.16
C LEU A 161 -7.56 7.90 15.64
N ASN A 162 -8.50 7.09 15.17
CA ASN A 162 -8.75 6.86 13.76
C ASN A 162 -9.03 8.16 12.99
N ARG A 163 -9.87 9.02 13.54
CA ARG A 163 -10.37 10.24 12.88
C ARG A 163 -9.47 11.45 13.06
N GLN A 164 -8.53 11.44 14.01
CA GLN A 164 -7.62 12.54 14.30
C GLN A 164 -6.15 12.12 14.19
N GLY A 165 -5.50 11.61 15.24
CA GLY A 165 -4.07 11.34 15.27
C GLY A 165 -3.59 10.41 14.14
N TRP A 166 -4.31 9.29 13.89
CA TRP A 166 -3.96 8.36 12.82
C TRP A 166 -4.20 8.96 11.43
N LYS A 167 -5.35 9.63 11.24
CA LYS A 167 -5.66 10.35 10.00
C LYS A 167 -4.61 11.43 9.70
N ARG A 168 -4.15 12.17 10.74
CA ARG A 168 -3.08 13.17 10.59
C ARG A 168 -1.78 12.51 10.12
N LEU A 169 -1.37 11.40 10.74
CA LEU A 169 -0.18 10.64 10.33
C LEU A 169 -0.27 10.17 8.88
N GLU A 170 -1.42 9.67 8.44
CA GLU A 170 -1.64 9.28 7.05
C GLU A 170 -1.51 10.47 6.08
N THR A 171 -2.03 11.62 6.46
CA THR A 171 -1.91 12.86 5.67
C THR A 171 -0.46 13.31 5.56
N VAL A 172 0.28 13.32 6.67
CA VAL A 172 1.72 13.63 6.69
C VAL A 172 2.50 12.69 5.77
N VAL A 173 2.29 11.38 5.89
CA VAL A 173 2.95 10.38 5.01
C VAL A 173 2.63 10.62 3.53
N ARG A 174 1.41 11.00 3.19
CA ARG A 174 1.07 11.38 1.80
C ARG A 174 1.83 12.64 1.37
N GLY A 175 1.89 13.66 2.22
CA GLY A 175 2.69 14.88 1.97
C GLY A 175 4.15 14.56 1.68
N TRP A 176 4.76 13.69 2.45
CA TRP A 176 6.15 13.26 2.24
C TRP A 176 6.43 12.61 0.88
N THR A 177 5.43 12.07 0.20
CA THR A 177 5.67 11.56 -1.17
C THR A 177 6.05 12.64 -2.15
N HIS A 178 5.74 13.89 -1.88
CA HIS A 178 6.10 15.05 -2.71
C HIS A 178 7.51 15.58 -2.40
N THR A 179 7.93 15.57 -1.15
CA THR A 179 9.19 16.16 -0.67
C THR A 179 10.27 15.11 -0.41
N LYS A 180 9.89 13.97 0.20
CA LYS A 180 10.82 12.88 0.56
C LYS A 180 10.87 11.77 -0.50
N GLY A 181 10.10 11.89 -1.59
CA GLY A 181 10.08 10.95 -2.71
C GLY A 181 9.30 9.66 -2.43
N LYS A 182 9.72 8.58 -3.08
CA LYS A 182 9.09 7.26 -2.91
C LYS A 182 9.36 6.71 -1.51
N LEU A 183 8.29 6.24 -0.85
CA LEU A 183 8.32 5.73 0.50
C LEU A 183 7.92 4.25 0.56
N MET A 184 8.53 3.48 1.45
CA MET A 184 7.99 2.24 1.97
C MET A 184 7.31 2.53 3.29
N VAL A 185 6.08 2.09 3.45
CA VAL A 185 5.33 2.22 4.70
C VAL A 185 4.98 0.83 5.21
N ILE A 186 5.31 0.56 6.46
CA ILE A 186 4.95 -0.67 7.16
C ILE A 186 4.18 -0.26 8.42
N ASN A 187 2.99 -0.80 8.60
CA ASN A 187 2.19 -0.49 9.77
C ASN A 187 1.33 -1.68 10.20
N GLY A 188 0.87 -1.63 11.44
CA GLY A 188 0.01 -2.68 11.98
C GLY A 188 -0.37 -2.43 13.43
N PRO A 189 -1.23 -3.31 13.97
CA PRO A 189 -1.62 -3.29 15.37
C PRO A 189 -0.61 -4.01 16.26
N VAL A 190 -0.47 -3.55 17.49
CA VAL A 190 0.28 -4.24 18.56
C VAL A 190 -0.69 -4.72 19.63
N TYR A 191 -0.61 -6.00 19.94
CA TYR A 191 -1.48 -6.65 20.94
C TYR A 191 -0.70 -6.97 22.21
N GLY A 192 -1.32 -6.78 23.37
CA GLY A 192 -0.79 -7.29 24.63
C GLY A 192 -0.91 -8.82 24.73
N LEU A 193 -0.18 -9.41 25.66
CA LEU A 193 -0.24 -10.87 25.92
C LEU A 193 -1.67 -11.35 26.19
N ARG A 194 -2.44 -10.57 26.96
CA ARG A 194 -3.86 -10.83 27.31
C ARG A 194 -4.74 -9.71 26.77
N SER A 195 -4.74 -9.51 25.42
CA SER A 195 -5.60 -8.50 24.81
C SER A 195 -7.07 -8.78 25.08
N LYS A 196 -7.80 -7.74 25.53
CA LYS A 196 -9.27 -7.77 25.61
C LYS A 196 -9.84 -8.12 24.23
N ARG A 197 -10.98 -8.79 24.22
CA ARG A 197 -11.77 -9.06 23.02
C ARG A 197 -13.11 -8.36 23.10
N ILE A 198 -13.56 -7.83 21.97
CA ILE A 198 -14.88 -7.22 21.81
C ILE A 198 -15.53 -7.94 20.63
N ASN A 199 -16.70 -8.53 20.81
CA ASN A 199 -17.34 -9.41 19.83
C ASN A 199 -16.40 -10.49 19.27
N GLY A 200 -15.52 -11.05 20.12
CA GLY A 200 -14.52 -12.05 19.71
C GLY A 200 -13.30 -11.48 18.96
N ILE A 201 -13.26 -10.17 18.66
CA ILE A 201 -12.15 -9.51 17.97
C ILE A 201 -11.16 -9.00 19.01
N PRO A 202 -9.87 -9.35 18.93
CA PRO A 202 -8.85 -8.80 19.83
C PRO A 202 -8.71 -7.29 19.67
N LEU A 203 -8.65 -6.58 20.79
CA LEU A 203 -8.44 -5.13 20.81
C LEU A 203 -6.93 -4.82 20.81
N PRO A 204 -6.42 -4.12 19.79
CA PRO A 204 -5.04 -3.65 19.80
C PRO A 204 -4.77 -2.67 20.95
N ARG A 205 -3.59 -2.75 21.55
CA ARG A 205 -3.12 -1.81 22.56
C ARG A 205 -2.54 -0.54 21.93
N PHE A 206 -1.82 -0.73 20.83
CA PHE A 206 -1.16 0.33 20.05
C PHE A 206 -1.31 0.06 18.56
N PHE A 207 -0.99 1.08 17.77
CA PHE A 207 -0.70 0.95 16.34
C PHE A 207 0.67 1.52 16.07
N TYR A 208 1.47 0.82 15.27
CA TYR A 208 2.73 1.33 14.78
C TYR A 208 2.66 1.71 13.31
N LYS A 209 3.49 2.64 12.91
CA LYS A 209 3.75 2.96 11.50
C LYS A 209 5.22 3.32 11.33
N VAL A 210 5.90 2.62 10.44
CA VAL A 210 7.31 2.84 10.11
C VAL A 210 7.40 3.25 8.66
N VAL A 211 8.16 4.31 8.36
CA VAL A 211 8.30 4.90 7.04
C VAL A 211 9.78 4.96 6.68
N TYR A 212 10.11 4.51 5.46
CA TYR A 212 11.45 4.58 4.88
C TYR A 212 11.42 5.36 3.58
N SER A 213 12.30 6.34 3.42
CA SER A 213 12.52 7.08 2.17
C SER A 213 13.61 6.41 1.34
N PHE A 214 13.25 5.92 0.13
CA PHE A 214 14.22 5.34 -0.78
C PHE A 214 15.22 6.35 -1.34
N LYS A 215 14.81 7.60 -1.48
CA LYS A 215 15.65 8.68 -2.02
C LYS A 215 16.73 9.09 -1.02
N HIS A 216 16.37 9.20 0.24
CA HIS A 216 17.23 9.76 1.28
C HIS A 216 17.81 8.69 2.22
N GLN A 217 17.43 7.41 2.05
CA GLN A 217 17.91 6.28 2.85
C GLN A 217 17.80 6.55 4.36
N THR A 218 16.68 7.11 4.78
CA THR A 218 16.37 7.41 6.18
C THR A 218 14.98 6.90 6.54
N CYS A 219 14.74 6.70 7.83
CA CYS A 219 13.46 6.18 8.31
C CYS A 219 13.00 6.87 9.60
N ILE A 220 11.71 6.74 9.88
CA ILE A 220 11.05 7.20 11.11
C ILE A 220 9.97 6.20 11.49
N GLY A 221 9.70 6.11 12.79
CA GLY A 221 8.65 5.30 13.34
C GLY A 221 7.66 6.09 14.19
N PHE A 222 6.47 5.55 14.34
CA PHE A 222 5.41 6.06 15.22
C PHE A 222 4.77 4.91 15.96
N VAL A 223 4.47 5.10 17.26
CA VAL A 223 3.70 4.15 18.08
C VAL A 223 2.62 4.93 18.81
N LEU A 224 1.37 4.79 18.35
CA LEU A 224 0.23 5.50 18.91
C LEU A 224 -0.63 4.54 19.76
N PRO A 225 -0.90 4.85 21.03
CA PRO A 225 -1.83 4.06 21.84
C PRO A 225 -3.25 4.11 21.24
N ASN A 226 -3.97 3.00 21.36
CA ASN A 226 -5.35 2.88 20.85
C ASN A 226 -6.35 3.58 21.78
N LYS A 227 -6.21 4.90 21.88
CA LYS A 227 -7.04 5.81 22.73
C LYS A 227 -7.27 7.14 22.03
N ASP A 228 -7.81 8.11 22.74
CA ASP A 228 -7.94 9.48 22.27
C ASP A 228 -6.57 10.12 22.04
N ILE A 229 -6.25 10.49 20.80
CA ILE A 229 -5.03 11.18 20.37
C ILE A 229 -5.43 12.32 19.45
N ALA A 230 -5.14 13.55 19.86
CA ALA A 230 -5.36 14.70 19.03
C ALA A 230 -4.39 14.76 17.84
N ALA A 231 -4.79 15.42 16.77
CA ALA A 231 -3.93 15.59 15.58
C ALA A 231 -2.68 16.42 15.88
N SER A 232 -2.75 17.37 16.82
CA SER A 232 -1.64 18.19 17.32
C SER A 232 -0.54 17.39 17.99
N ASP A 233 -0.92 16.29 18.65
CA ASP A 233 -0.03 15.53 19.53
C ASP A 233 0.77 14.46 18.74
N LEU A 234 0.61 14.41 17.42
CA LEU A 234 1.20 13.35 16.57
C LEU A 234 2.70 13.14 16.83
N TRP A 235 3.44 14.22 16.92
CA TRP A 235 4.91 14.19 17.01
C TRP A 235 5.44 13.70 18.35
N ASP A 236 4.62 13.69 19.40
CA ASP A 236 4.96 13.12 20.71
C ASP A 236 5.06 11.57 20.64
N TYR A 237 4.50 10.99 19.60
CA TYR A 237 4.50 9.55 19.32
C TYR A 237 5.49 9.15 18.23
N ALA A 238 6.41 10.04 17.83
CA ALA A 238 7.46 9.77 16.88
C ALA A 238 8.71 9.20 17.58
N PHE A 239 9.28 8.15 17.00
CA PHE A 239 10.39 7.39 17.54
C PHE A 239 11.42 7.08 16.44
N SER A 240 12.64 6.71 16.81
CA SER A 240 13.53 5.99 15.92
C SER A 240 12.95 4.62 15.61
N VAL A 241 13.35 4.01 14.50
CA VAL A 241 12.84 2.66 14.16
C VAL A 241 13.34 1.63 15.16
N GLU A 242 14.53 1.79 15.71
CA GLU A 242 15.07 0.97 16.79
C GLU A 242 14.19 1.02 18.05
N GLU A 243 13.74 2.22 18.45
CA GLU A 243 12.81 2.38 19.58
C GLU A 243 11.47 1.71 19.30
N VAL A 244 10.98 1.75 18.04
CA VAL A 244 9.75 1.02 17.65
C VAL A 244 9.97 -0.49 17.73
N GLU A 245 11.11 -1.01 17.28
CA GLU A 245 11.46 -2.43 17.40
C GLU A 245 11.48 -2.89 18.87
N GLN A 246 12.08 -2.10 19.76
CA GLN A 246 12.12 -2.36 21.20
C GLN A 246 10.71 -2.39 21.83
N GLN A 247 9.83 -1.47 21.43
CA GLN A 247 8.46 -1.38 21.96
C GLN A 247 7.53 -2.46 21.42
N THR A 248 7.78 -2.96 20.20
CA THR A 248 6.84 -3.87 19.50
C THR A 248 7.31 -5.31 19.45
N GLY A 249 8.63 -5.55 19.58
CA GLY A 249 9.25 -6.85 19.34
C GLY A 249 9.30 -7.25 17.86
N LEU A 250 9.04 -6.31 16.94
CA LEU A 250 9.10 -6.51 15.49
C LEU A 250 10.49 -6.15 14.96
N VAL A 251 10.81 -6.63 13.76
CA VAL A 251 12.09 -6.30 13.08
C VAL A 251 11.78 -5.72 11.72
N PHE A 252 12.17 -4.48 11.49
CA PHE A 252 11.90 -3.78 10.23
C PHE A 252 13.12 -3.78 9.31
N PHE A 253 12.86 -3.73 8.01
CA PHE A 253 13.88 -3.58 6.96
C PHE A 253 14.97 -4.66 6.99
N ASN A 254 14.62 -5.87 7.42
CA ASN A 254 15.52 -7.00 7.61
C ASN A 254 16.17 -7.54 6.32
N LYS A 255 15.80 -7.00 5.16
CA LYS A 255 16.43 -7.27 3.85
C LYS A 255 17.40 -6.18 3.39
N LEU A 256 17.62 -5.13 4.18
CA LEU A 256 18.74 -4.22 3.97
C LEU A 256 20.02 -4.80 4.59
N ASP A 257 21.17 -4.33 4.13
CA ASP A 257 22.45 -4.71 4.73
C ASP A 257 22.50 -4.30 6.22
N SER A 258 23.12 -5.12 7.05
CA SER A 258 23.15 -4.95 8.51
C SER A 258 23.67 -3.58 8.96
N ASP A 259 24.74 -3.10 8.31
CA ASP A 259 25.36 -1.82 8.63
C ASP A 259 24.42 -0.65 8.31
N VAL A 260 23.73 -0.74 7.14
CA VAL A 260 22.69 0.22 6.75
C VAL A 260 21.55 0.20 7.76
N GLN A 261 21.07 -0.99 8.16
CA GLN A 261 20.01 -1.10 9.16
C GLN A 261 20.39 -0.42 10.47
N THR A 262 21.59 -0.70 10.99
CA THR A 262 22.07 -0.13 12.25
C THR A 262 22.14 1.39 12.16
N GLU A 263 22.71 1.92 11.07
CA GLU A 263 22.85 3.36 10.87
C GLU A 263 21.50 4.08 10.81
N ILE A 264 20.56 3.59 10.02
CA ILE A 264 19.29 4.31 9.77
C ILE A 264 18.29 4.16 10.91
N LYS A 265 18.25 2.99 11.58
CA LYS A 265 17.25 2.69 12.60
C LYS A 265 17.46 3.43 13.91
N SER A 266 18.71 3.71 14.28
CA SER A 266 19.06 4.45 15.50
C SER A 266 18.79 5.96 15.39
N LYS A 267 18.71 6.49 14.17
CA LYS A 267 18.53 7.93 13.92
C LYS A 267 17.07 8.36 14.05
N LYS A 268 16.86 9.54 14.63
CA LYS A 268 15.55 10.22 14.75
C LYS A 268 15.70 11.69 14.39
N ASP A 269 15.74 11.99 13.09
CA ASP A 269 15.81 13.38 12.62
C ASP A 269 14.41 13.98 12.49
N LEU A 270 13.85 14.43 13.62
CA LEU A 270 12.51 15.03 13.65
C LEU A 270 12.43 16.33 12.87
N ALA A 271 13.50 17.15 12.86
CA ALA A 271 13.49 18.41 12.15
C ALA A 271 13.29 18.16 10.66
N TRP A 272 14.09 17.24 10.09
CA TRP A 272 13.96 16.86 8.68
C TRP A 272 12.61 16.23 8.32
N TRP A 273 12.05 15.39 9.20
CA TRP A 273 10.75 14.76 8.94
C TRP A 273 9.57 15.74 9.08
N ARG A 274 9.69 16.80 9.87
CA ARG A 274 8.65 17.83 10.06
C ARG A 274 8.56 18.86 8.93
N GLU A 275 9.58 19.03 8.11
CA GLU A 275 9.68 20.04 7.03
C GLU A 275 8.52 20.10 6.02
N VAL A 276 7.50 19.31 6.13
CA VAL A 276 6.34 19.25 5.22
C VAL A 276 5.04 19.68 5.90
N ASP A 277 5.11 20.00 7.17
CA ASP A 277 3.93 20.31 7.99
C ASP A 277 3.70 21.83 8.13
N GLU A 278 4.60 22.64 7.59
CA GLU A 278 4.48 24.08 7.45
C GLU A 278 4.03 24.46 6.03
#